data_a071390549e70287de52a4d0f3b3411b
#
_entry.id   a071390549e70287de52a4d0f3b3411b
#
_cell.length_a   1.000
_cell.length_b   1.000
_cell.length_c   1.000
_cell.angle_alpha   90.00
_cell.angle_beta   90.00
_cell.angle_gamma   90.00
#
_symmetry.space_group_name_H-M   'P 1'
#
loop_
_entity.id
_entity.type
_entity.pdbx_description
1 polymer ?
#
loop_
_entity_poly.entity_id
_entity_poly.type
_entity_poly.pdbx_seq_one_letter_code
_entity_poly.pdbx_strand_id
1 'polypeptide(L)'
;MSSVNREGAALELEPALRAIRDRGSKIVGIQYPDGLRLRALDMAEEIEEKAGVTVMVCAQPTFGACDVPQMPVDLIVQIGHAPMPYLNLKKVVFVEAPMAFPSLDFLRAALPLLGRRVGLLSNVQHQPRLPEIAAYLTAHGKAVEVGGADGRTAYAGQLLGCDVHPARDLEGRVDTFLYVGTGDFHPLGVALSTDTPVIVADPFTEDVRDLAELKDRVLRVRHAAIVLAQEADTFGIIVSRKVGQYRMALARKTKELLASQGRKGHLLLMDTVSPELLQGYKVDAFVNTACPRIAIDDAARYEKPMLTFPELEVALGLRAWDPYPLDEITAHQKLGES
;
A
#
# COMPACT_ATOMS: atom_id res chain seq x y z
N MET A 1 -14.51 6.82 22.06
CA MET A 1 -14.67 5.77 21.04
C MET A 1 -16.06 5.93 20.44
N SER A 2 -16.19 6.78 19.42
CA SER A 2 -17.45 6.99 18.72
C SER A 2 -17.64 5.85 17.72
N SER A 3 -18.73 5.11 17.88
CA SER A 3 -19.19 4.12 16.91
C SER A 3 -19.59 4.85 15.62
N VAL A 4 -18.66 5.00 14.69
CA VAL A 4 -18.99 5.39 13.34
C VAL A 4 -19.84 4.26 12.76
N ASN A 5 -21.08 4.60 12.44
CA ASN A 5 -22.04 3.69 11.82
C ASN A 5 -21.46 3.24 10.47
N ARG A 6 -20.86 2.05 10.46
CA ARG A 6 -20.26 1.42 9.26
C ARG A 6 -21.35 0.64 8.52
N GLU A 7 -22.48 1.23 8.26
CA GLU A 7 -23.40 0.75 7.23
C GLU A 7 -22.76 1.03 5.88
N GLY A 8 -21.77 0.19 5.58
CA GLY A 8 -21.00 0.23 4.36
C GLY A 8 -21.87 -0.01 3.14
N ALA A 9 -21.50 0.58 2.02
CA ALA A 9 -22.08 0.31 0.71
C ALA A 9 -22.30 -1.20 0.53
N ALA A 10 -23.39 -1.56 -0.13
CA ALA A 10 -23.67 -2.96 -0.46
C ALA A 10 -22.48 -3.50 -1.24
N LEU A 11 -21.82 -4.50 -0.68
CA LEU A 11 -20.72 -5.17 -1.36
C LEU A 11 -21.31 -5.96 -2.53
N GLU A 12 -20.95 -5.59 -3.73
CA GLU A 12 -21.43 -6.29 -4.93
C GLU A 12 -20.62 -7.55 -5.19
N LEU A 13 -21.14 -8.72 -4.80
CA LEU A 13 -20.50 -10.01 -5.02
C LEU A 13 -20.70 -10.57 -6.42
N GLU A 14 -21.51 -9.92 -7.29
CA GLU A 14 -21.81 -10.42 -8.64
C GLU A 14 -20.56 -10.69 -9.50
N PRO A 15 -19.47 -9.88 -9.47
CA PRO A 15 -18.24 -10.22 -10.17
C PRO A 15 -17.65 -11.57 -9.73
N ALA A 16 -17.69 -11.87 -8.43
CA ALA A 16 -17.22 -13.15 -7.89
C ALA A 16 -18.14 -14.30 -8.34
N LEU A 17 -19.45 -14.14 -8.19
CA LEU A 17 -20.44 -15.16 -8.58
C LEU A 17 -20.35 -15.51 -10.07
N ARG A 18 -20.16 -14.50 -10.92
CA ARG A 18 -19.92 -14.69 -12.36
C ARG A 18 -18.64 -15.49 -12.59
N ALA A 19 -17.53 -15.08 -11.99
CA ALA A 19 -16.25 -15.76 -12.15
C ALA A 19 -16.29 -17.22 -11.66
N ILE A 20 -17.03 -17.51 -10.57
CA ILE A 20 -17.25 -18.87 -10.06
C ILE A 20 -17.99 -19.73 -11.10
N ARG A 21 -19.09 -19.21 -11.66
CA ARG A 21 -19.90 -19.90 -12.68
C ARG A 21 -19.09 -20.16 -13.96
N ASP A 22 -18.42 -19.11 -14.47
CA ASP A 22 -17.67 -19.19 -15.73
C ASP A 22 -16.52 -20.19 -15.67
N ARG A 23 -15.93 -20.39 -14.49
CA ARG A 23 -14.81 -21.31 -14.27
C ARG A 23 -15.23 -22.69 -13.78
N GLY A 24 -16.49 -22.88 -13.43
CA GLY A 24 -17.00 -24.12 -12.84
C GLY A 24 -16.33 -24.47 -11.51
N SER A 25 -15.93 -23.46 -10.73
CA SER A 25 -15.25 -23.63 -9.45
C SER A 25 -16.14 -24.39 -8.46
N LYS A 26 -15.54 -25.25 -7.64
CA LYS A 26 -16.23 -26.04 -6.59
C LYS A 26 -15.84 -25.59 -5.20
N ILE A 27 -14.58 -25.21 -5.02
CA ILE A 27 -14.05 -24.73 -3.74
C ILE A 27 -13.50 -23.32 -4.00
N VAL A 28 -14.04 -22.35 -3.26
CA VAL A 28 -13.72 -20.93 -3.40
C VAL A 28 -13.11 -20.42 -2.10
N GLY A 29 -11.97 -19.73 -2.19
CA GLY A 29 -11.38 -19.02 -1.05
C GLY A 29 -11.86 -17.58 -1.03
N ILE A 30 -12.19 -17.04 0.13
CA ILE A 30 -12.38 -15.59 0.30
C ILE A 30 -11.30 -15.00 1.19
N GLN A 31 -10.74 -13.88 0.78
CA GLN A 31 -9.82 -13.03 1.55
C GLN A 31 -10.37 -11.61 1.59
N TYR A 32 -10.22 -10.94 2.72
CA TYR A 32 -10.81 -9.63 2.99
C TYR A 32 -9.96 -8.84 3.98
N PRO A 33 -10.00 -7.49 3.98
CA PRO A 33 -9.34 -6.66 4.96
C PRO A 33 -10.04 -6.72 6.32
N ASP A 34 -9.31 -6.43 7.39
CA ASP A 34 -9.81 -6.51 8.77
C ASP A 34 -11.12 -5.72 8.99
N GLY A 35 -11.31 -4.61 8.27
CA GLY A 35 -12.55 -3.83 8.33
C GLY A 35 -13.81 -4.58 7.89
N LEU A 36 -13.67 -5.69 7.14
CA LEU A 36 -14.77 -6.53 6.69
C LEU A 36 -14.90 -7.86 7.49
N ARG A 37 -14.08 -8.07 8.51
CA ARG A 37 -14.05 -9.33 9.28
C ARG A 37 -15.41 -9.72 9.85
N LEU A 38 -16.19 -8.77 10.37
CA LEU A 38 -17.51 -9.04 10.92
C LEU A 38 -18.54 -9.50 9.88
N ARG A 39 -18.29 -9.24 8.60
CA ARG A 39 -19.15 -9.64 7.47
C ARG A 39 -18.65 -10.87 6.75
N ALA A 40 -17.50 -11.44 7.16
CA ALA A 40 -16.83 -12.48 6.40
C ALA A 40 -17.66 -13.76 6.27
N LEU A 41 -18.37 -14.16 7.32
CA LEU A 41 -19.22 -15.35 7.29
C LEU A 41 -20.48 -15.11 6.47
N ASP A 42 -21.13 -13.95 6.59
CA ASP A 42 -22.29 -13.58 5.78
C ASP A 42 -21.96 -13.59 4.28
N MET A 43 -20.76 -13.07 3.91
CA MET A 43 -20.29 -13.11 2.54
C MET A 43 -20.02 -14.55 2.05
N ALA A 44 -19.50 -15.41 2.91
CA ALA A 44 -19.27 -16.81 2.58
C ALA A 44 -20.60 -17.53 2.34
N GLU A 45 -21.56 -17.39 3.24
CA GLU A 45 -22.90 -17.97 3.14
C GLU A 45 -23.61 -17.49 1.87
N GLU A 46 -23.56 -16.19 1.56
CA GLU A 46 -24.15 -15.63 0.33
C GLU A 46 -23.54 -16.25 -0.94
N ILE A 47 -22.22 -16.46 -0.97
CA ILE A 47 -21.55 -17.10 -2.12
C ILE A 47 -21.96 -18.58 -2.22
N GLU A 48 -22.01 -19.31 -1.09
CA GLU A 48 -22.42 -20.72 -1.06
C GLU A 48 -23.84 -20.90 -1.56
N GLU A 49 -24.77 -20.09 -1.05
CA GLU A 49 -26.20 -20.13 -1.44
C GLU A 49 -26.42 -19.80 -2.91
N LYS A 50 -25.75 -18.74 -3.44
CA LYS A 50 -25.98 -18.27 -4.81
C LYS A 50 -25.20 -19.03 -5.88
N ALA A 51 -24.09 -19.66 -5.53
CA ALA A 51 -23.23 -20.36 -6.48
C ALA A 51 -23.18 -21.88 -6.31
N GLY A 52 -23.68 -22.44 -5.20
CA GLY A 52 -23.67 -23.87 -4.93
C GLY A 52 -22.25 -24.45 -4.78
N VAL A 53 -21.36 -23.71 -4.14
CA VAL A 53 -19.95 -24.05 -3.94
C VAL A 53 -19.61 -24.16 -2.45
N THR A 54 -18.45 -24.70 -2.11
CA THR A 54 -17.90 -24.63 -0.74
C THR A 54 -16.98 -23.43 -0.63
N VAL A 55 -17.17 -22.62 0.42
CA VAL A 55 -16.33 -21.44 0.68
C VAL A 55 -15.36 -21.68 1.84
N MET A 56 -14.09 -21.39 1.60
CA MET A 56 -13.03 -21.34 2.62
C MET A 56 -12.73 -19.89 2.96
N VAL A 57 -12.94 -19.50 4.21
CA VAL A 57 -12.64 -18.16 4.71
C VAL A 57 -11.17 -18.08 5.13
N CYS A 58 -10.39 -17.20 4.51
CA CYS A 58 -9.01 -16.94 4.93
C CYS A 58 -9.01 -16.11 6.22
N ALA A 59 -8.70 -16.74 7.35
CA ALA A 59 -8.67 -16.10 8.67
C ALA A 59 -7.36 -15.33 8.94
N GLN A 60 -6.37 -15.45 8.05
CA GLN A 60 -5.12 -14.70 8.15
C GLN A 60 -5.34 -13.22 7.79
N PRO A 61 -4.61 -12.30 8.42
CA PRO A 61 -4.68 -10.89 8.05
C PRO A 61 -4.21 -10.68 6.60
N THR A 62 -4.82 -9.74 5.89
CA THR A 62 -4.37 -9.30 4.57
C THR A 62 -3.81 -7.88 4.61
N PHE A 63 -2.71 -7.66 3.92
CA PHE A 63 -2.00 -6.37 3.90
C PHE A 63 -2.16 -5.62 2.56
N GLY A 64 -3.08 -6.06 1.71
CA GLY A 64 -3.40 -5.40 0.45
C GLY A 64 -3.54 -6.35 -0.74
N ALA A 65 -3.77 -5.80 -1.93
CA ALA A 65 -3.89 -6.55 -3.19
C ALA A 65 -2.65 -7.39 -3.54
N CYS A 66 -1.50 -7.02 -3.00
CA CYS A 66 -0.21 -7.71 -3.16
C CYS A 66 -0.09 -8.99 -2.31
N ASP A 67 -1.02 -9.21 -1.38
CA ASP A 67 -1.00 -10.30 -0.41
C ASP A 67 -2.08 -11.32 -0.73
N VAL A 68 -1.85 -12.11 -1.78
CA VAL A 68 -2.77 -13.19 -2.17
C VAL A 68 -2.33 -14.49 -1.49
N PRO A 69 -3.21 -15.12 -0.66
CA PRO A 69 -2.87 -16.32 0.07
C PRO A 69 -2.73 -17.53 -0.84
N GLN A 70 -1.87 -18.48 -0.45
CA GLN A 70 -1.86 -19.81 -1.05
C GLN A 70 -2.93 -20.67 -0.36
N MET A 71 -3.99 -20.98 -1.08
CA MET A 71 -5.11 -21.79 -0.58
C MET A 71 -5.35 -22.98 -1.52
N PRO A 72 -5.76 -24.15 -1.00
CA PRO A 72 -6.12 -25.34 -1.79
C PRO A 72 -7.53 -25.19 -2.38
N VAL A 73 -7.75 -24.16 -3.24
CA VAL A 73 -9.04 -23.80 -3.82
C VAL A 73 -8.92 -23.60 -5.33
N ASP A 74 -10.05 -23.64 -6.03
CA ASP A 74 -10.12 -23.44 -7.48
C ASP A 74 -10.00 -21.96 -7.83
N LEU A 75 -10.61 -21.08 -7.01
CA LEU A 75 -10.68 -19.65 -7.18
C LEU A 75 -10.54 -18.92 -5.84
N ILE A 76 -9.82 -17.81 -5.83
CA ILE A 76 -9.74 -16.88 -4.69
C ILE A 76 -10.53 -15.62 -5.04
N VAL A 77 -11.45 -15.23 -4.16
CA VAL A 77 -12.14 -13.93 -4.21
C VAL A 77 -11.44 -13.00 -3.22
N GLN A 78 -10.75 -12.00 -3.75
CA GLN A 78 -10.07 -10.99 -2.93
C GLN A 78 -10.93 -9.74 -2.83
N ILE A 79 -11.51 -9.53 -1.66
CA ILE A 79 -12.51 -8.50 -1.39
C ILE A 79 -11.82 -7.24 -0.85
N GLY A 80 -12.33 -6.07 -1.22
CA GLY A 80 -11.86 -4.77 -0.72
C GLY A 80 -10.60 -4.23 -1.40
N HIS A 81 -10.14 -4.87 -2.47
CA HIS A 81 -8.94 -4.46 -3.20
C HIS A 81 -9.19 -4.40 -4.70
N ALA A 82 -8.46 -3.51 -5.38
CA ALA A 82 -8.40 -3.49 -6.84
C ALA A 82 -7.37 -4.50 -7.37
N PRO A 83 -7.53 -4.98 -8.60
CA PRO A 83 -6.52 -5.82 -9.23
C PRO A 83 -5.18 -5.09 -9.35
N MET A 84 -4.10 -5.88 -9.36
CA MET A 84 -2.75 -5.44 -9.71
C MET A 84 -2.40 -6.04 -11.07
N PRO A 85 -2.62 -5.33 -12.18
CA PRO A 85 -2.58 -5.90 -13.53
C PRO A 85 -1.28 -6.63 -13.87
N TYR A 86 -0.14 -6.13 -13.38
CA TYR A 86 1.17 -6.71 -13.62
C TYR A 86 1.38 -8.11 -12.99
N LEU A 87 0.57 -8.51 -12.00
CA LEU A 87 0.74 -9.82 -11.33
C LEU A 87 0.13 -11.00 -12.10
N ASN A 88 -0.73 -10.76 -13.09
CA ASN A 88 -1.37 -11.80 -13.89
C ASN A 88 -1.92 -13.00 -13.07
N LEU A 89 -2.70 -12.72 -12.05
CA LEU A 89 -3.22 -13.71 -11.08
C LEU A 89 -4.41 -14.49 -11.65
N LYS A 90 -4.15 -15.57 -12.36
CA LYS A 90 -5.18 -16.37 -13.08
C LYS A 90 -6.26 -16.96 -12.18
N LYS A 91 -5.95 -17.26 -10.91
CA LYS A 91 -6.89 -17.89 -9.95
C LYS A 91 -7.48 -16.88 -8.96
N VAL A 92 -7.42 -15.60 -9.24
CA VAL A 92 -7.94 -14.56 -8.37
C VAL A 92 -8.98 -13.73 -9.10
N VAL A 93 -10.05 -13.39 -8.42
CA VAL A 93 -10.99 -12.34 -8.82
C VAL A 93 -11.04 -11.30 -7.71
N PHE A 94 -10.95 -10.04 -8.11
CA PHE A 94 -11.03 -8.93 -7.18
C PHE A 94 -12.47 -8.42 -7.12
N VAL A 95 -12.94 -8.17 -5.90
CA VAL A 95 -14.21 -7.54 -5.62
C VAL A 95 -13.91 -6.29 -4.81
N GLU A 96 -13.99 -5.15 -5.46
CA GLU A 96 -13.78 -3.87 -4.80
C GLU A 96 -14.93 -3.57 -3.84
N ALA A 97 -14.64 -2.89 -2.76
CA ALA A 97 -15.63 -2.47 -1.76
C ALA A 97 -15.62 -0.94 -1.67
N PRO A 98 -16.21 -0.24 -2.65
CA PRO A 98 -16.26 1.20 -2.63
C PRO A 98 -17.04 1.69 -1.41
N MET A 99 -16.54 2.76 -0.80
CA MET A 99 -17.16 3.38 0.37
C MET A 99 -17.87 4.66 -0.05
N ALA A 100 -19.18 4.71 0.23
CA ALA A 100 -19.97 5.91 0.02
C ALA A 100 -19.78 6.89 1.19
N PHE A 101 -19.81 8.17 0.88
CA PHE A 101 -19.92 9.26 1.86
C PHE A 101 -21.03 10.23 1.42
N PRO A 102 -21.73 10.87 2.36
CA PRO A 102 -23.03 11.51 2.08
C PRO A 102 -22.91 12.80 1.28
N SER A 103 -21.84 13.58 1.45
CA SER A 103 -21.66 14.87 0.80
C SER A 103 -20.20 15.16 0.49
N LEU A 104 -19.94 16.25 -0.26
CA LEU A 104 -18.62 16.80 -0.51
C LEU A 104 -18.29 18.01 0.41
N ASP A 105 -19.11 18.25 1.45
CA ASP A 105 -18.95 19.45 2.31
C ASP A 105 -17.62 19.47 3.05
N PHE A 106 -17.04 18.31 3.37
CA PHE A 106 -15.73 18.20 3.98
C PHE A 106 -14.61 18.85 3.12
N LEU A 107 -14.79 18.95 1.80
CA LEU A 107 -13.83 19.59 0.91
C LEU A 107 -13.76 21.11 1.09
N ARG A 108 -14.79 21.75 1.69
CA ARG A 108 -14.77 23.20 1.94
C ARG A 108 -13.58 23.62 2.80
N ALA A 109 -13.26 22.81 3.81
CA ALA A 109 -12.11 23.05 4.67
C ALA A 109 -10.76 22.89 3.94
N ALA A 110 -10.71 22.07 2.89
CA ALA A 110 -9.51 21.88 2.08
C ALA A 110 -9.24 23.05 1.11
N LEU A 111 -10.30 23.69 0.57
CA LEU A 111 -10.16 24.71 -0.47
C LEU A 111 -9.14 25.83 -0.17
N PRO A 112 -9.06 26.41 1.04
CA PRO A 112 -8.05 27.44 1.35
C PRO A 112 -6.62 26.94 1.43
N LEU A 113 -6.42 25.63 1.65
CA LEU A 113 -5.10 24.99 1.74
C LEU A 113 -4.58 24.57 0.36
N LEU A 114 -5.45 24.50 -0.65
CA LEU A 114 -5.10 24.05 -1.99
C LEU A 114 -4.60 25.21 -2.87
N GLY A 115 -3.53 24.97 -3.59
CA GLY A 115 -3.08 25.85 -4.67
C GLY A 115 -4.08 25.95 -5.83
N ARG A 116 -3.70 26.59 -6.92
CA ARG A 116 -4.57 26.71 -8.10
C ARG A 116 -4.64 25.39 -8.89
N ARG A 117 -3.51 24.70 -9.07
CA ARG A 117 -3.39 23.43 -9.77
C ARG A 117 -3.32 22.31 -8.73
N VAL A 118 -4.27 21.40 -8.77
CA VAL A 118 -4.45 20.36 -7.77
C VAL A 118 -4.29 18.99 -8.41
N GLY A 119 -3.34 18.20 -7.91
CA GLY A 119 -3.23 16.77 -8.20
C GLY A 119 -4.18 15.98 -7.30
N LEU A 120 -5.22 15.37 -7.88
CA LEU A 120 -6.22 14.63 -7.10
C LEU A 120 -5.85 13.15 -7.02
N LEU A 121 -5.78 12.63 -5.79
CA LEU A 121 -5.35 11.29 -5.45
C LEU A 121 -6.31 10.63 -4.46
N SER A 122 -6.38 9.29 -4.49
CA SER A 122 -7.20 8.52 -3.55
C SER A 122 -6.71 7.07 -3.45
N ASN A 123 -7.39 6.27 -2.64
CA ASN A 123 -7.28 4.81 -2.64
C ASN A 123 -8.47 4.17 -3.41
N VAL A 124 -8.48 2.85 -3.57
CA VAL A 124 -9.51 2.14 -4.33
C VAL A 124 -10.93 2.35 -3.79
N GLN A 125 -11.09 2.53 -2.48
CA GLN A 125 -12.40 2.68 -1.85
C GLN A 125 -13.16 3.93 -2.31
N HIS A 126 -12.44 4.97 -2.75
CA HIS A 126 -13.04 6.24 -3.15
C HIS A 126 -12.89 6.56 -4.64
N GLN A 127 -12.28 5.65 -5.40
CA GLN A 127 -12.06 5.80 -6.86
C GLN A 127 -13.33 6.20 -7.63
N PRO A 128 -14.50 5.60 -7.39
CA PRO A 128 -15.72 5.96 -8.13
C PRO A 128 -16.18 7.42 -7.91
N ARG A 129 -15.71 8.06 -6.84
CA ARG A 129 -16.08 9.44 -6.48
C ARG A 129 -15.10 10.50 -7.02
N LEU A 130 -13.93 10.11 -7.56
CA LEU A 130 -12.94 11.08 -8.07
C LEU A 130 -13.49 12.04 -9.12
N PRO A 131 -14.31 11.62 -10.10
CA PRO A 131 -14.88 12.55 -11.08
C PRO A 131 -15.77 13.63 -10.43
N GLU A 132 -16.56 13.26 -9.43
CA GLU A 132 -17.43 14.20 -8.70
C GLU A 132 -16.62 15.18 -7.86
N ILE A 133 -15.57 14.68 -7.19
CA ILE A 133 -14.62 15.50 -6.41
C ILE A 133 -13.92 16.49 -7.34
N ALA A 134 -13.45 16.05 -8.50
CA ALA A 134 -12.80 16.91 -9.48
C ALA A 134 -13.74 18.00 -10.00
N ALA A 135 -15.00 17.67 -10.28
CA ALA A 135 -16.02 18.64 -10.70
C ALA A 135 -16.29 19.68 -9.59
N TYR A 136 -16.38 19.23 -8.33
CA TYR A 136 -16.55 20.12 -7.19
C TYR A 136 -15.41 21.13 -7.06
N LEU A 137 -14.16 20.65 -7.10
CA LEU A 137 -12.96 21.52 -7.02
C LEU A 137 -12.91 22.51 -8.20
N THR A 138 -13.24 22.04 -9.40
CA THR A 138 -13.28 22.88 -10.60
C THR A 138 -14.32 24.01 -10.47
N ALA A 139 -15.50 23.70 -9.94
CA ALA A 139 -16.53 24.68 -9.66
C ALA A 139 -16.08 25.75 -8.63
N HIS A 140 -15.09 25.41 -7.78
CA HIS A 140 -14.46 26.32 -6.81
C HIS A 140 -13.15 26.93 -7.32
N GLY A 141 -12.92 26.97 -8.64
CA GLY A 141 -11.81 27.68 -9.27
C GLY A 141 -10.47 26.96 -9.24
N LYS A 142 -10.44 25.65 -8.96
CA LYS A 142 -9.21 24.85 -9.02
C LYS A 142 -9.06 24.19 -10.40
N ALA A 143 -7.84 24.09 -10.90
CA ALA A 143 -7.50 23.27 -12.06
C ALA A 143 -7.07 21.89 -11.55
N VAL A 144 -7.83 20.85 -11.86
CA VAL A 144 -7.64 19.51 -11.31
C VAL A 144 -6.99 18.60 -12.34
N GLU A 145 -5.94 17.89 -11.93
CA GLU A 145 -5.29 16.84 -12.71
C GLU A 145 -5.29 15.53 -11.93
N VAL A 146 -5.38 14.42 -12.66
CA VAL A 146 -5.33 13.06 -12.09
C VAL A 146 -4.24 12.29 -12.82
N GLY A 147 -3.22 11.85 -12.11
CA GLY A 147 -2.10 11.11 -12.68
C GLY A 147 -2.47 9.72 -13.16
N GLY A 148 -1.76 9.22 -14.17
CA GLY A 148 -2.03 7.92 -14.79
C GLY A 148 -1.78 6.73 -13.86
N ALA A 149 -2.37 5.58 -14.20
CA ALA A 149 -2.01 4.29 -13.63
C ALA A 149 -0.78 3.71 -14.36
N ASP A 150 0.07 2.98 -13.64
CA ASP A 150 1.31 2.39 -14.19
C ASP A 150 1.22 0.87 -14.44
N GLY A 151 0.05 0.27 -14.21
CA GLY A 151 -0.16 -1.18 -14.30
C GLY A 151 0.09 -1.91 -12.96
N ARG A 152 0.69 -1.26 -11.96
CA ARG A 152 0.64 -1.72 -10.57
C ARG A 152 -0.67 -1.28 -9.90
N THR A 153 -1.12 -0.09 -10.18
CA THR A 153 -2.46 0.38 -9.88
C THR A 153 -3.41 0.13 -11.06
N ALA A 154 -4.70 -0.08 -10.76
CA ALA A 154 -5.73 -0.30 -11.79
C ALA A 154 -6.32 1.01 -12.32
N TYR A 155 -6.28 2.08 -11.52
CA TYR A 155 -7.00 3.33 -11.80
C TYR A 155 -6.09 4.55 -11.74
N ALA A 156 -6.40 5.55 -12.57
CA ALA A 156 -5.77 6.86 -12.48
C ALA A 156 -6.02 7.51 -11.10
N GLY A 157 -5.03 8.15 -10.52
CA GLY A 157 -5.10 8.75 -9.18
C GLY A 157 -5.12 7.78 -8.02
N GLN A 158 -5.13 6.46 -8.28
CA GLN A 158 -5.08 5.44 -7.23
C GLN A 158 -3.66 5.33 -6.65
N LEU A 159 -3.54 5.48 -5.34
CA LEU A 159 -2.29 5.24 -4.61
C LEU A 159 -2.25 3.85 -3.99
N LEU A 160 -1.04 3.32 -3.91
CA LEU A 160 -0.67 2.25 -2.98
C LEU A 160 0.35 2.80 -1.99
N GLY A 161 0.45 2.23 -0.80
CA GLY A 161 1.46 2.67 0.17
C GLY A 161 2.91 2.45 -0.29
N CYS A 162 3.10 1.62 -1.32
CA CYS A 162 4.40 1.28 -1.91
C CYS A 162 4.56 1.74 -3.36
N ASP A 163 3.60 2.50 -3.89
CA ASP A 163 3.61 3.01 -5.25
C ASP A 163 2.83 4.33 -5.29
N VAL A 164 3.55 5.40 -5.62
CA VAL A 164 3.02 6.75 -5.70
C VAL A 164 3.12 7.31 -7.14
N HIS A 165 3.21 6.44 -8.13
CA HIS A 165 3.34 6.81 -9.54
C HIS A 165 2.35 7.90 -9.99
N PRO A 166 1.04 7.87 -9.64
CA PRO A 166 0.11 8.92 -10.03
C PRO A 166 0.49 10.32 -9.53
N ALA A 167 1.18 10.42 -8.39
CA ALA A 167 1.69 11.70 -7.92
C ALA A 167 2.97 12.11 -8.66
N ARG A 168 3.88 11.18 -8.92
CA ARG A 168 5.10 11.45 -9.70
C ARG A 168 4.80 11.89 -11.13
N ASP A 169 3.78 11.30 -11.76
CA ASP A 169 3.31 11.72 -13.10
C ASP A 169 2.87 13.19 -13.15
N LEU A 170 2.49 13.77 -12.01
CA LEU A 170 2.05 15.15 -11.88
C LEU A 170 3.10 16.10 -11.29
N GLU A 171 4.27 15.60 -10.93
CA GLU A 171 5.30 16.42 -10.30
C GLU A 171 5.71 17.60 -11.18
N GLY A 172 5.81 18.82 -10.60
CA GLY A 172 6.07 20.06 -11.32
C GLY A 172 4.87 20.63 -12.10
N ARG A 173 3.78 19.88 -12.25
CA ARG A 173 2.56 20.33 -12.95
C ARG A 173 1.49 20.87 -12.01
N VAL A 174 1.52 20.46 -10.75
CA VAL A 174 0.53 20.83 -9.73
C VAL A 174 1.18 21.62 -8.59
N ASP A 175 0.37 22.41 -7.90
CA ASP A 175 0.83 23.26 -6.79
C ASP A 175 0.59 22.55 -5.44
N THR A 176 -0.34 21.59 -5.39
CA THR A 176 -0.73 20.85 -4.19
C THR A 176 -1.31 19.51 -4.59
N PHE A 177 -1.02 18.45 -3.86
CA PHE A 177 -1.75 17.21 -3.92
C PHE A 177 -2.90 17.22 -2.92
N LEU A 178 -4.09 16.81 -3.35
CA LEU A 178 -5.21 16.49 -2.48
C LEU A 178 -5.43 14.98 -2.49
N TYR A 179 -5.24 14.35 -1.34
CA TYR A 179 -5.64 12.97 -1.13
C TYR A 179 -7.00 12.93 -0.44
N VAL A 180 -7.95 12.22 -1.04
CA VAL A 180 -9.26 11.97 -0.43
C VAL A 180 -9.32 10.53 0.05
N GLY A 181 -9.46 10.37 1.37
CA GLY A 181 -9.49 9.05 2.01
C GLY A 181 -9.10 9.09 3.47
N THR A 182 -9.24 7.94 4.14
CA THR A 182 -8.92 7.80 5.57
C THR A 182 -7.44 7.49 5.80
N GLY A 183 -6.91 8.04 6.90
CA GLY A 183 -5.56 7.76 7.39
C GLY A 183 -4.44 8.33 6.53
N ASP A 184 -3.22 8.20 7.04
CA ASP A 184 -2.02 8.82 6.46
C ASP A 184 -1.15 7.84 5.64
N PHE A 185 -1.47 6.55 5.69
CA PHE A 185 -0.66 5.50 5.09
C PHE A 185 -0.34 5.73 3.60
N HIS A 186 -1.35 6.03 2.76
CA HIS A 186 -1.16 6.24 1.33
C HIS A 186 -0.53 7.61 1.03
N PRO A 187 -1.09 8.74 1.54
CA PRO A 187 -0.59 10.06 1.17
C PRO A 187 0.79 10.38 1.78
N LEU A 188 1.21 9.71 2.86
CA LEU A 188 2.57 9.84 3.38
C LEU A 188 3.62 9.39 2.35
N GLY A 189 3.35 8.35 1.56
CA GLY A 189 4.23 7.95 0.47
C GLY A 189 4.47 9.09 -0.53
N VAL A 190 3.41 9.83 -0.89
CA VAL A 190 3.51 11.01 -1.75
C VAL A 190 4.33 12.11 -1.07
N ALA A 191 4.02 12.43 0.18
CA ALA A 191 4.75 13.47 0.92
C ALA A 191 6.25 13.16 1.03
N LEU A 192 6.63 11.89 1.20
CA LEU A 192 8.03 11.46 1.26
C LEU A 192 8.75 11.48 -0.10
N SER A 193 8.00 11.42 -1.20
CA SER A 193 8.56 11.30 -2.56
C SER A 193 8.58 12.59 -3.35
N THR A 194 7.90 13.65 -2.90
CA THR A 194 7.79 14.93 -3.59
C THR A 194 7.98 16.11 -2.62
N ASP A 195 8.32 17.28 -3.17
CA ASP A 195 8.34 18.54 -2.41
C ASP A 195 7.00 19.30 -2.50
N THR A 196 6.07 18.83 -3.33
CA THR A 196 4.74 19.42 -3.47
C THR A 196 3.93 19.14 -2.20
N PRO A 197 3.30 20.16 -1.57
CA PRO A 197 2.46 19.98 -0.39
C PRO A 197 1.35 18.94 -0.58
N VAL A 198 1.09 18.12 0.44
CA VAL A 198 0.07 17.08 0.41
C VAL A 198 -0.97 17.36 1.47
N ILE A 199 -2.20 17.63 1.03
CA ILE A 199 -3.36 17.84 1.88
C ILE A 199 -4.19 16.55 1.88
N VAL A 200 -4.58 16.10 3.06
CA VAL A 200 -5.49 14.97 3.26
C VAL A 200 -6.85 15.51 3.63
N ALA A 201 -7.89 15.02 2.98
CA ALA A 201 -9.28 15.27 3.35
C ALA A 201 -10.00 13.94 3.60
N ASP A 202 -10.37 13.70 4.85
CA ASP A 202 -11.05 12.48 5.28
C ASP A 202 -12.58 12.66 5.18
N PRO A 203 -13.27 11.92 4.31
CA PRO A 203 -14.72 12.10 4.10
C PRO A 203 -15.60 11.60 5.25
N PHE A 204 -15.05 10.88 6.23
CA PHE A 204 -15.81 10.31 7.34
C PHE A 204 -15.63 11.05 8.64
N THR A 205 -14.44 11.58 8.89
CA THR A 205 -14.15 12.41 10.08
C THR A 205 -14.28 13.90 9.77
N GLU A 206 -14.37 14.27 8.48
CA GLU A 206 -14.35 15.64 7.95
C GLU A 206 -13.05 16.40 8.32
N ASP A 207 -12.02 15.66 8.75
CA ASP A 207 -10.72 16.21 9.08
C ASP A 207 -9.95 16.57 7.81
N VAL A 208 -9.34 17.75 7.81
CA VAL A 208 -8.45 18.21 6.74
C VAL A 208 -7.13 18.65 7.34
N ARG A 209 -6.03 18.09 6.84
CA ARG A 209 -4.68 18.32 7.38
C ARG A 209 -3.61 18.34 6.31
N ASP A 210 -2.56 19.08 6.58
CA ASP A 210 -1.27 19.03 5.87
C ASP A 210 -0.40 17.91 6.45
N LEU A 211 0.40 17.27 5.61
CA LEU A 211 1.32 16.21 6.02
C LEU A 211 2.76 16.66 6.30
N ALA A 212 3.07 17.94 6.23
CA ALA A 212 4.44 18.46 6.40
C ALA A 212 5.08 18.03 7.73
N GLU A 213 4.37 18.20 8.85
CA GLU A 213 4.89 17.79 10.17
C GLU A 213 5.09 16.28 10.29
N LEU A 214 4.18 15.49 9.71
CA LEU A 214 4.30 14.04 9.69
C LEU A 214 5.49 13.61 8.82
N LYS A 215 5.67 14.19 7.63
CA LYS A 215 6.84 14.00 6.76
C LYS A 215 8.13 14.22 7.53
N ASP A 216 8.27 15.39 8.17
CA ASP A 216 9.47 15.77 8.92
C ASP A 216 9.77 14.80 10.08
N ARG A 217 8.75 14.38 10.80
CA ARG A 217 8.89 13.40 11.90
C ARG A 217 9.37 12.06 11.36
N VAL A 218 8.78 11.57 10.28
CA VAL A 218 9.17 10.29 9.66
C VAL A 218 10.61 10.38 9.14
N LEU A 219 10.98 11.46 8.44
CA LEU A 219 12.34 11.65 7.92
C LEU A 219 13.39 11.63 9.06
N ARG A 220 13.10 12.26 10.21
CA ARG A 220 14.00 12.19 11.38
C ARG A 220 14.17 10.76 11.90
N VAL A 221 13.09 9.98 11.97
CA VAL A 221 13.15 8.58 12.40
C VAL A 221 13.95 7.72 11.41
N ARG A 222 13.73 7.93 10.11
CA ARG A 222 14.47 7.21 9.07
C ARG A 222 15.96 7.54 9.08
N HIS A 223 16.30 8.82 9.22
CA HIS A 223 17.69 9.26 9.32
C HIS A 223 18.38 8.64 10.54
N ALA A 224 17.71 8.60 11.69
CA ALA A 224 18.26 7.95 12.88
C ALA A 224 18.51 6.44 12.66
N ALA A 225 17.57 5.74 12.00
CA ALA A 225 17.76 4.32 11.67
C ALA A 225 18.97 4.09 10.73
N ILE A 226 19.19 4.97 9.76
CA ILE A 226 20.34 4.92 8.86
C ILE A 226 21.65 5.11 9.64
N VAL A 227 21.73 6.12 10.51
CA VAL A 227 22.91 6.39 11.33
C VAL A 227 23.24 5.19 12.23
N LEU A 228 22.24 4.61 12.91
CA LEU A 228 22.43 3.43 13.75
C LEU A 228 22.93 2.20 12.95
N ALA A 229 22.53 2.07 11.68
CA ALA A 229 22.95 0.95 10.85
C ALA A 229 24.34 1.13 10.21
N GLN A 230 24.96 2.31 10.30
CA GLN A 230 26.31 2.54 9.78
C GLN A 230 27.35 1.66 10.45
N GLU A 231 27.19 1.38 11.73
CA GLU A 231 28.09 0.56 12.53
C GLU A 231 27.75 -0.95 12.47
N ALA A 232 26.70 -1.35 11.76
CA ALA A 232 26.26 -2.74 11.69
C ALA A 232 27.17 -3.59 10.79
N ASP A 233 27.65 -4.72 11.30
CA ASP A 233 28.48 -5.68 10.53
C ASP A 233 27.66 -6.82 9.93
N THR A 234 26.55 -7.18 10.60
CA THR A 234 25.71 -8.32 10.21
C THR A 234 24.28 -7.90 10.00
N PHE A 235 23.73 -8.22 8.82
CA PHE A 235 22.39 -7.82 8.41
C PHE A 235 21.48 -9.03 8.15
N GLY A 236 20.24 -8.94 8.64
CA GLY A 236 19.13 -9.78 8.21
C GLY A 236 18.44 -9.18 7.00
N ILE A 237 18.42 -9.85 5.86
CA ILE A 237 17.76 -9.38 4.64
C ILE A 237 16.40 -10.05 4.55
N ILE A 238 15.34 -9.28 4.75
CA ILE A 238 13.96 -9.77 4.78
C ILE A 238 13.43 -9.98 3.37
N VAL A 239 12.98 -11.19 3.07
CA VAL A 239 12.35 -11.57 1.82
C VAL A 239 10.92 -12.01 2.10
N SER A 240 9.94 -11.39 1.45
CA SER A 240 8.53 -11.77 1.58
C SER A 240 8.16 -12.91 0.64
N ARG A 241 7.30 -13.84 1.10
CA ARG A 241 6.66 -14.85 0.24
C ARG A 241 5.40 -14.30 -0.47
N LYS A 242 4.91 -13.14 -0.07
CA LYS A 242 3.73 -12.51 -0.67
C LYS A 242 4.00 -12.14 -2.12
N VAL A 243 3.12 -12.55 -3.03
CA VAL A 243 3.34 -12.47 -4.48
C VAL A 243 3.67 -11.06 -4.97
N GLY A 244 3.02 -10.04 -4.43
CA GLY A 244 3.26 -8.63 -4.81
C GLY A 244 4.37 -7.93 -4.03
N GLN A 245 5.09 -8.66 -3.15
CA GLN A 245 6.19 -8.15 -2.33
C GLN A 245 7.47 -9.00 -2.47
N TYR A 246 7.44 -10.07 -3.27
CA TYR A 246 8.57 -10.96 -3.47
C TYR A 246 9.59 -10.33 -4.40
N ARG A 247 10.72 -9.89 -3.85
CA ARG A 247 11.81 -9.19 -4.58
C ARG A 247 13.15 -9.90 -4.38
N MET A 248 13.24 -11.19 -4.77
CA MET A 248 14.44 -12.00 -4.57
C MET A 248 15.68 -11.42 -5.29
N ALA A 249 15.50 -10.84 -6.48
CA ALA A 249 16.60 -10.18 -7.18
C ALA A 249 17.19 -9.01 -6.37
N LEU A 250 16.33 -8.19 -5.74
CA LEU A 250 16.77 -7.12 -4.85
C LEU A 250 17.46 -7.67 -3.60
N ALA A 251 16.93 -8.75 -3.02
CA ALA A 251 17.54 -9.37 -1.84
C ALA A 251 18.93 -9.95 -2.14
N ARG A 252 19.13 -10.57 -3.31
CA ARG A 252 20.45 -11.01 -3.77
C ARG A 252 21.40 -9.84 -3.98
N LYS A 253 20.95 -8.78 -4.68
CA LYS A 253 21.72 -7.55 -4.86
C LYS A 253 22.13 -6.94 -3.52
N THR A 254 21.23 -6.93 -2.54
CA THR A 254 21.49 -6.45 -1.17
C THR A 254 22.61 -7.27 -0.52
N LYS A 255 22.54 -8.60 -0.63
CA LYS A 255 23.56 -9.50 -0.07
C LYS A 255 24.93 -9.31 -0.72
N GLU A 256 24.97 -9.16 -2.04
CA GLU A 256 26.19 -8.90 -2.80
C GLU A 256 26.78 -7.54 -2.45
N LEU A 257 25.95 -6.51 -2.34
CA LEU A 257 26.38 -5.18 -1.92
C LEU A 257 27.01 -5.21 -0.53
N LEU A 258 26.38 -5.84 0.46
CA LEU A 258 26.94 -5.98 1.80
C LEU A 258 28.29 -6.71 1.77
N ALA A 259 28.39 -7.80 1.03
CA ALA A 259 29.65 -8.55 0.91
C ALA A 259 30.78 -7.70 0.28
N SER A 260 30.46 -6.87 -0.72
CA SER A 260 31.43 -5.96 -1.35
C SER A 260 31.95 -4.89 -0.38
N GLN A 261 31.19 -4.59 0.67
CA GLN A 261 31.54 -3.65 1.74
C GLN A 261 32.11 -4.35 2.98
N GLY A 262 32.49 -5.65 2.87
CA GLY A 262 33.04 -6.43 3.98
C GLY A 262 32.04 -6.81 5.06
N ARG A 263 30.74 -6.66 4.83
CA ARG A 263 29.65 -6.94 5.78
C ARG A 263 28.94 -8.24 5.47
N LYS A 264 28.26 -8.82 6.46
CA LYS A 264 27.55 -10.10 6.33
C LYS A 264 26.06 -9.88 6.11
N GLY A 265 25.45 -10.54 5.11
CA GLY A 265 24.02 -10.53 4.85
C GLY A 265 23.41 -11.93 4.86
N HIS A 266 22.33 -12.14 5.62
CA HIS A 266 21.57 -13.38 5.72
C HIS A 266 20.17 -13.21 5.19
N LEU A 267 19.74 -14.03 4.21
CA LEU A 267 18.38 -13.99 3.67
C LEU A 267 17.40 -14.63 4.66
N LEU A 268 16.35 -13.91 5.04
CA LEU A 268 15.30 -14.36 5.95
C LEU A 268 13.96 -14.37 5.20
N LEU A 269 13.47 -15.56 4.85
CA LEU A 269 12.21 -15.73 4.12
C LEU A 269 11.05 -15.81 5.10
N MET A 270 10.00 -14.96 4.91
CA MET A 270 8.83 -14.95 5.78
C MET A 270 7.57 -14.45 5.09
N ASP A 271 6.41 -14.82 5.62
CA ASP A 271 5.10 -14.33 5.17
C ASP A 271 4.71 -13.04 5.91
N THR A 272 4.85 -13.06 7.22
CA THR A 272 4.56 -11.90 8.08
C THR A 272 5.85 -11.41 8.70
N VAL A 273 6.06 -10.11 8.64
CA VAL A 273 7.21 -9.44 9.28
C VAL A 273 6.69 -8.83 10.58
N SER A 274 7.17 -9.34 11.71
CA SER A 274 6.81 -8.81 13.03
C SER A 274 8.02 -8.81 13.95
N PRO A 275 8.02 -7.96 15.01
CA PRO A 275 9.10 -7.93 15.99
C PRO A 275 9.39 -9.30 16.60
N GLU A 276 8.33 -10.06 16.93
CA GLU A 276 8.44 -11.37 17.58
C GLU A 276 9.16 -12.40 16.70
N LEU A 277 8.91 -12.36 15.39
CA LEU A 277 9.56 -13.25 14.42
C LEU A 277 11.01 -12.87 14.13
N LEU A 278 11.38 -11.61 14.36
CA LEU A 278 12.75 -11.11 14.16
C LEU A 278 13.60 -11.15 15.43
N GLN A 279 12.96 -11.26 16.57
CA GLN A 279 13.64 -11.35 17.87
C GLN A 279 14.53 -12.62 17.92
N GLY A 280 15.72 -12.46 18.48
CA GLY A 280 16.66 -13.57 18.64
C GLY A 280 17.61 -13.83 17.47
N TYR A 281 17.38 -13.27 16.28
CA TYR A 281 18.40 -13.30 15.23
C TYR A 281 19.63 -12.48 15.65
N LYS A 282 20.82 -13.11 15.55
CA LYS A 282 22.09 -12.45 15.87
C LYS A 282 22.57 -11.60 14.69
N VAL A 283 21.87 -10.50 14.46
CA VAL A 283 22.19 -9.49 13.45
C VAL A 283 22.18 -8.11 14.11
N ASP A 284 22.85 -7.13 13.53
CA ASP A 284 22.94 -5.78 14.08
C ASP A 284 21.81 -4.89 13.50
N ALA A 285 21.41 -5.15 12.26
CA ALA A 285 20.36 -4.43 11.58
C ALA A 285 19.61 -5.34 10.61
N PHE A 286 18.46 -4.85 10.09
CA PHE A 286 17.71 -5.53 9.03
C PHE A 286 17.65 -4.66 7.77
N VAL A 287 17.64 -5.31 6.60
CA VAL A 287 17.29 -4.69 5.32
C VAL A 287 15.99 -5.32 4.84
N ASN A 288 14.96 -4.51 4.75
CA ASN A 288 13.65 -4.94 4.29
C ASN A 288 13.57 -4.85 2.76
N THR A 289 13.48 -6.00 2.09
CA THR A 289 13.20 -6.08 0.66
C THR A 289 11.77 -6.53 0.35
N ALA A 290 10.90 -6.56 1.37
CA ALA A 290 9.46 -6.80 1.26
C ALA A 290 8.70 -5.48 1.01
N CYS A 291 7.57 -5.28 1.67
CA CYS A 291 6.83 -4.02 1.61
C CYS A 291 7.64 -2.88 2.27
N PRO A 292 8.01 -1.81 1.56
CA PRO A 292 8.82 -0.72 2.12
C PRO A 292 8.16 -0.05 3.33
N ARG A 293 6.84 -0.10 3.42
CA ARG A 293 6.09 0.48 4.53
C ARG A 293 6.38 -0.15 5.89
N ILE A 294 6.85 -1.41 5.92
CA ILE A 294 7.26 -2.07 7.16
C ILE A 294 8.40 -1.29 7.84
N ALA A 295 9.37 -0.84 7.07
CA ALA A 295 10.47 -0.05 7.61
C ALA A 295 10.04 1.38 8.00
N ILE A 296 9.05 1.96 7.30
CA ILE A 296 8.62 3.36 7.47
C ILE A 296 7.60 3.47 8.62
N ASP A 297 6.51 2.70 8.57
CA ASP A 297 5.38 2.86 9.49
C ASP A 297 5.60 2.13 10.81
N ASP A 298 6.24 0.96 10.76
CA ASP A 298 6.45 0.10 11.92
C ASP A 298 7.83 0.26 12.58
N ALA A 299 8.65 1.23 12.14
CA ALA A 299 10.02 1.40 12.60
C ALA A 299 10.18 1.36 14.13
N ALA A 300 9.30 2.03 14.86
CA ALA A 300 9.34 2.10 16.32
C ALA A 300 9.03 0.78 17.03
N ARG A 301 8.51 -0.23 16.31
CA ARG A 301 8.19 -1.54 16.88
C ARG A 301 9.40 -2.47 16.92
N TYR A 302 10.44 -2.19 16.14
CA TYR A 302 11.61 -3.04 16.01
C TYR A 302 12.75 -2.55 16.92
N GLU A 303 13.35 -3.47 17.64
CA GLU A 303 14.47 -3.19 18.55
C GLU A 303 15.75 -2.78 17.78
N LYS A 304 15.96 -3.38 16.60
CA LYS A 304 17.11 -3.13 15.74
C LYS A 304 16.71 -2.27 14.55
N PRO A 305 17.63 -1.43 14.03
CA PRO A 305 17.32 -0.60 12.87
C PRO A 305 16.92 -1.47 11.67
N MET A 306 15.82 -1.07 11.02
CA MET A 306 15.32 -1.69 9.79
C MET A 306 15.38 -0.68 8.68
N LEU A 307 16.16 -0.97 7.64
CA LEU A 307 16.38 -0.12 6.48
C LEU A 307 15.61 -0.65 5.25
N THR A 308 15.24 0.22 4.37
CA THR A 308 14.95 -0.14 2.97
C THR A 308 16.26 -0.29 2.19
N PHE A 309 16.21 -0.83 0.97
CA PHE A 309 17.43 -0.97 0.15
C PHE A 309 18.08 0.40 -0.19
N PRO A 310 17.34 1.44 -0.63
CA PRO A 310 17.95 2.75 -0.86
C PRO A 310 18.54 3.37 0.42
N GLU A 311 17.96 3.15 1.57
CA GLU A 311 18.49 3.61 2.86
C GLU A 311 19.78 2.87 3.25
N LEU A 312 19.89 1.59 2.90
CA LEU A 312 21.16 0.87 3.04
C LEU A 312 22.25 1.50 2.17
N GLU A 313 21.94 1.86 0.92
CA GLU A 313 22.91 2.57 0.06
C GLU A 313 23.35 3.90 0.69
N VAL A 314 22.45 4.63 1.37
CA VAL A 314 22.80 5.85 2.14
C VAL A 314 23.70 5.50 3.34
N ALA A 315 23.34 4.49 4.13
CA ALA A 315 24.13 4.06 5.28
C ALA A 315 25.57 3.65 4.90
N LEU A 316 25.73 3.09 3.71
CA LEU A 316 27.03 2.69 3.14
C LEU A 316 27.77 3.85 2.43
N GLY A 317 27.23 5.06 2.40
CA GLY A 317 27.83 6.22 1.72
C GLY A 317 27.79 6.15 0.19
N LEU A 318 26.95 5.28 -0.38
CA LEU A 318 26.84 5.04 -1.83
C LEU A 318 25.73 5.88 -2.50
N ARG A 319 24.88 6.52 -1.69
CA ARG A 319 23.76 7.35 -2.14
C ARG A 319 23.63 8.57 -1.23
N ALA A 320 23.22 9.71 -1.80
CA ALA A 320 22.83 10.86 -1.00
C ALA A 320 21.50 10.61 -0.27
N TRP A 321 21.35 11.19 0.91
CA TRP A 321 20.10 11.19 1.67
C TRP A 321 19.03 12.10 1.08
N ASP A 322 19.43 13.24 0.54
CA ASP A 322 18.53 14.26 0.02
C ASP A 322 18.61 14.31 -1.53
N PRO A 323 17.47 14.21 -2.24
CA PRO A 323 16.12 13.94 -1.74
C PRO A 323 15.97 12.54 -1.14
N TYR A 324 15.03 12.38 -0.19
CA TYR A 324 14.82 11.08 0.47
C TYR A 324 14.52 9.98 -0.54
N PRO A 325 15.32 8.90 -0.54
CA PRO A 325 15.18 7.85 -1.54
C PRO A 325 14.10 6.84 -1.14
N LEU A 326 12.83 7.19 -1.37
CA LEU A 326 11.70 6.27 -1.11
C LEU A 326 11.89 4.98 -1.90
N ASP A 327 11.82 3.83 -1.21
CA ASP A 327 11.80 2.52 -1.86
C ASP A 327 10.37 2.26 -2.40
N GLU A 328 10.18 2.39 -3.69
CA GLU A 328 8.93 2.08 -4.36
C GLU A 328 8.99 0.72 -5.04
N ILE A 329 7.86 0.01 -5.06
CA ILE A 329 7.71 -1.20 -5.86
C ILE A 329 6.92 -0.80 -7.11
N THR A 330 7.59 -0.71 -8.24
CA THR A 330 6.97 -0.32 -9.52
C THR A 330 6.59 -1.55 -10.36
N ALA A 331 5.65 -1.37 -11.33
CA ALA A 331 5.25 -2.43 -12.24
C ALA A 331 6.40 -2.95 -13.12
N HIS A 332 7.43 -2.14 -13.34
CA HIS A 332 8.60 -2.49 -14.15
C HIS A 332 9.66 -3.29 -13.39
N GLN A 333 9.58 -3.36 -12.07
CA GLN A 333 10.42 -4.25 -11.29
C GLN A 333 9.90 -5.68 -11.48
N LYS A 334 10.58 -6.47 -12.30
CA LYS A 334 10.24 -7.89 -12.53
C LYS A 334 10.27 -8.61 -11.18
N LEU A 335 9.11 -8.95 -10.66
CA LEU A 335 8.96 -9.77 -9.48
C LEU A 335 9.25 -11.21 -9.91
N GLY A 336 10.40 -11.76 -9.53
CA GLY A 336 10.68 -13.18 -9.65
C GLY A 336 11.32 -13.65 -10.95
N GLU A 337 12.26 -12.94 -11.51
CA GLU A 337 13.26 -13.62 -12.35
C GLU A 337 14.21 -14.39 -11.43
N SER A 338 14.08 -15.73 -11.50
CA SER A 338 14.84 -16.78 -10.81
C SER A 338 16.34 -16.72 -11.11
#